data_15a0b034bdabbd9603f370138a4f20e8
#
_entry.id   15a0b034bdabbd9603f370138a4f20e8
#
_cell.length_a   1.000
_cell.length_b   1.000
_cell.length_c   1.000
_cell.angle_alpha   90.00
_cell.angle_beta   90.00
_cell.angle_gamma   90.00
#
_symmetry.space_group_name_H-M   'P 1'
#
loop_
_entity.id
_entity.type
_entity.pdbx_description
1 polymer ?
#
loop_
_entity_poly.entity_id
_entity_poly.type
_entity_poly.pdbx_seq_one_letter_code
_entity_poly.pdbx_strand_id
1 'polypeptide(L)'
;MNVQQIDRQKFLDHLRAVEEKFPLRFVALLPRGTAAHVFEDDALDLLAEKREGLSLLGLAGAEVDLSDRIGRPVGIVLVSGLHGDDAKRVMASARPL
;
A
#
# COMPACT_ATOMS: atom_id res chain seq x y z
N MET A 1 2.68 -13.61 -24.43
CA MET A 1 3.39 -12.75 -23.46
C MET A 1 2.58 -12.64 -22.17
N ASN A 2 3.22 -12.74 -21.06
CA ASN A 2 2.54 -12.61 -19.79
C ASN A 2 2.62 -11.16 -19.30
N VAL A 3 1.61 -10.38 -19.64
CA VAL A 3 1.54 -8.97 -19.27
C VAL A 3 1.55 -8.78 -17.76
N GLN A 4 0.91 -9.71 -17.04
CA GLN A 4 0.85 -9.61 -15.57
C GLN A 4 2.23 -9.72 -14.92
N GLN A 5 3.13 -10.54 -15.47
CA GLN A 5 4.49 -10.65 -14.94
C GLN A 5 5.27 -9.37 -15.15
N ILE A 6 5.13 -8.74 -16.32
CA ILE A 6 5.78 -7.46 -16.60
C ILE A 6 5.22 -6.40 -15.66
N ASP A 7 3.90 -6.37 -15.49
CA ASP A 7 3.26 -5.41 -14.60
C ASP A 7 3.66 -5.63 -13.15
N ARG A 8 3.80 -6.90 -12.74
CA ARG A 8 4.23 -7.22 -11.38
C ARG A 8 5.62 -6.68 -11.09
N GLN A 9 6.57 -6.84 -12.00
CA GLN A 9 7.91 -6.33 -11.79
C GLN A 9 7.93 -4.81 -11.70
N LYS A 10 7.21 -4.14 -12.61
CA LYS A 10 7.08 -2.69 -12.56
C LYS A 10 6.42 -2.23 -11.26
N PHE A 11 5.40 -2.95 -10.83
CA PHE A 11 4.71 -2.64 -9.60
C PHE A 11 5.68 -2.70 -8.41
N LEU A 12 6.45 -3.78 -8.30
CA LEU A 12 7.42 -3.92 -7.22
C LEU A 12 8.50 -2.84 -7.28
N ASP A 13 8.92 -2.46 -8.48
CA ASP A 13 9.90 -1.38 -8.65
C ASP A 13 9.33 -0.04 -8.16
N HIS A 14 8.06 0.21 -8.42
CA HIS A 14 7.39 1.43 -7.92
C HIS A 14 7.31 1.43 -6.39
N LEU A 15 7.00 0.28 -5.79
CA LEU A 15 6.97 0.18 -4.33
C LEU A 15 8.33 0.50 -3.73
N ARG A 16 9.40 -0.06 -4.31
CA ARG A 16 10.76 0.20 -3.83
C ARG A 16 11.14 1.66 -3.96
N ALA A 17 10.75 2.31 -5.06
CA ALA A 17 11.03 3.72 -5.25
C ALA A 17 10.39 4.57 -4.17
N VAL A 18 9.15 4.24 -3.78
CA VAL A 18 8.46 4.96 -2.71
C VAL A 18 9.12 4.67 -1.36
N GLU A 19 9.52 3.42 -1.12
CA GLU A 19 10.22 3.06 0.13
C GLU A 19 11.54 3.80 0.30
N GLU A 20 12.18 4.17 -0.78
CA GLU A 20 13.42 4.96 -0.72
C GLU A 20 13.17 6.40 -0.30
N LYS A 21 11.98 6.92 -0.56
CA LYS A 21 11.63 8.33 -0.30
C LYS A 21 10.88 8.53 1.01
N PHE A 22 10.18 7.52 1.47
CA PHE A 22 9.33 7.62 2.66
C PHE A 22 9.65 6.49 3.63
N PRO A 23 9.61 6.75 4.95
CA PRO A 23 10.00 5.75 5.95
C PRO A 23 8.89 4.73 6.20
N LEU A 24 8.66 3.86 5.23
CA LEU A 24 7.71 2.76 5.34
C LEU A 24 8.18 1.60 4.48
N ARG A 25 7.59 0.43 4.70
CA ARG A 25 7.87 -0.78 3.94
C ARG A 25 6.55 -1.46 3.57
N PHE A 26 6.35 -1.69 2.29
CA PHE A 26 5.15 -2.40 1.82
C PHE A 26 5.31 -3.90 2.08
N VAL A 27 4.26 -4.52 2.62
CA VAL A 27 4.32 -5.94 3.00
C VAL A 27 3.27 -6.81 2.31
N ALA A 28 2.14 -6.25 1.92
CA ALA A 28 1.07 -7.07 1.35
C ALA A 28 0.08 -6.24 0.54
N LEU A 29 -0.64 -6.94 -0.33
CA LEU A 29 -1.84 -6.40 -0.98
C LEU A 29 -3.05 -6.69 -0.10
N LEU A 30 -4.00 -5.78 -0.09
CA LEU A 30 -5.22 -5.91 0.68
C LEU A 30 -6.43 -5.95 -0.26
N PRO A 31 -7.55 -6.55 0.18
CA PRO A 31 -8.79 -6.48 -0.58
C PRO A 31 -9.21 -5.03 -0.79
N ARG A 32 -9.80 -4.77 -1.94
CA ARG A 32 -10.30 -3.43 -2.27
C ARG A 32 -11.28 -2.95 -1.20
N GLY A 33 -11.15 -1.69 -0.82
CA GLY A 33 -12.01 -1.10 0.19
C GLY A 33 -11.49 -1.21 1.62
N THR A 34 -10.37 -1.89 1.84
CA THR A 34 -9.78 -1.99 3.17
C THR A 34 -9.31 -0.63 3.67
N ALA A 35 -8.74 0.18 2.78
CA ALA A 35 -8.35 1.55 3.12
C ALA A 35 -9.59 2.44 2.96
N ALA A 36 -10.32 2.65 4.06
CA ALA A 36 -11.62 3.30 4.04
C ALA A 36 -11.57 4.78 3.61
N HIS A 37 -10.40 5.40 3.62
CA HIS A 37 -10.24 6.79 3.19
C HIS A 37 -10.06 6.94 1.68
N VAL A 38 -10.05 5.83 0.93
CA VAL A 38 -9.96 5.85 -0.53
C VAL A 38 -11.21 5.20 -1.09
N PHE A 39 -12.02 5.99 -1.79
CA PHE A 39 -13.37 5.57 -2.21
C PHE A 39 -13.47 5.20 -3.69
N GLU A 40 -12.43 5.36 -4.45
CA GLU A 40 -12.45 5.06 -5.88
C GLU A 40 -12.52 3.56 -6.13
N ASP A 41 -13.33 3.15 -7.12
CA ASP A 41 -13.57 1.74 -7.42
C ASP A 41 -12.31 1.00 -7.87
N ASP A 42 -11.38 1.69 -8.50
CA ASP A 42 -10.14 1.10 -8.99
C ASP A 42 -8.96 1.31 -8.05
N ALA A 43 -9.24 1.66 -6.80
CA ALA A 43 -8.20 1.89 -5.82
C ALA A 43 -7.44 0.61 -5.50
N LEU A 44 -6.14 0.75 -5.31
CA LEU A 44 -5.26 -0.32 -4.85
C LEU A 44 -4.96 -0.10 -3.38
N ASP A 45 -5.27 -1.10 -2.56
CA ASP A 45 -5.03 -1.01 -1.11
C ASP A 45 -3.82 -1.85 -0.74
N LEU A 46 -2.94 -1.26 0.04
CA LEU A 46 -1.68 -1.88 0.43
C LEU A 46 -1.51 -1.83 1.94
N LEU A 47 -0.92 -2.89 2.47
CA LEU A 47 -0.50 -2.95 3.86
C LEU A 47 0.97 -2.59 3.94
N ALA A 48 1.33 -1.71 4.86
CA ALA A 48 2.71 -1.30 5.06
C ALA A 48 3.06 -1.23 6.53
N GLU A 49 4.33 -1.45 6.82
CA GLU A 49 4.90 -1.22 8.14
C GLU A 49 5.50 0.18 8.15
N LYS A 50 5.20 0.94 9.20
CA LYS A 50 5.83 2.24 9.32
C LYS A 50 7.25 2.06 9.88
N ARG A 51 8.16 2.90 9.40
CA ARG A 51 9.50 3.02 9.95
C ARG A 51 9.60 4.32 10.74
N GLU A 52 10.66 4.46 11.49
CA GLU A 52 10.89 5.65 12.31
C GLU A 52 10.86 6.91 11.44
N GLY A 53 10.13 7.90 11.91
CA GLY A 53 10.05 9.18 11.22
C GLY A 53 8.86 9.36 10.29
N LEU A 54 8.03 8.34 10.11
CA LEU A 54 6.85 8.49 9.24
C LEU A 54 5.79 9.34 9.95
N SER A 55 5.43 10.44 9.34
CA SER A 55 4.34 11.31 9.79
C SER A 55 3.08 11.05 8.95
N LEU A 56 1.94 11.61 9.41
CA LEU A 56 0.71 11.57 8.61
C LEU A 56 0.90 12.22 7.25
N LEU A 57 1.60 13.34 7.21
CA LEU A 57 1.89 14.01 5.95
C LEU A 57 2.78 13.15 5.06
N GLY A 58 3.75 12.48 5.65
CA GLY A 58 4.60 11.55 4.92
C GLY A 58 3.82 10.38 4.36
N LEU A 59 2.88 9.84 5.13
CA LEU A 59 2.02 8.76 4.65
C LEU A 59 1.16 9.21 3.47
N ALA A 60 0.54 10.39 3.58
CA ALA A 60 -0.24 10.96 2.47
C ALA A 60 0.63 11.17 1.24
N GLY A 61 1.86 11.67 1.44
CA GLY A 61 2.81 11.85 0.35
C GLY A 61 3.16 10.55 -0.35
N ALA A 62 3.33 9.47 0.43
CA ALA A 62 3.62 8.15 -0.14
C ALA A 62 2.45 7.65 -0.98
N GLU A 63 1.22 7.86 -0.52
CA GLU A 63 0.03 7.46 -1.29
C GLU A 63 -0.04 8.21 -2.62
N VAL A 64 0.19 9.51 -2.60
CA VAL A 64 0.18 10.33 -3.82
C VAL A 64 1.29 9.91 -4.77
N ASP A 65 2.50 9.76 -4.27
CA ASP A 65 3.65 9.37 -5.08
C ASP A 65 3.40 8.02 -5.76
N LEU A 66 2.95 7.03 -5.00
CA LEU A 66 2.68 5.72 -5.56
C LEU A 66 1.52 5.75 -6.55
N SER A 67 0.46 6.50 -6.22
CA SER A 67 -0.68 6.68 -7.12
C SER A 67 -0.24 7.26 -8.46
N ASP A 68 0.62 8.25 -8.45
CA ASP A 68 1.13 8.87 -9.67
C ASP A 68 1.97 7.89 -10.48
N ARG A 69 2.76 7.07 -9.81
CA ARG A 69 3.63 6.10 -10.49
C ARG A 69 2.86 5.00 -11.19
N ILE A 70 1.81 4.48 -10.55
CA ILE A 70 1.06 3.35 -11.10
C ILE A 70 -0.20 3.76 -11.84
N GLY A 71 -0.60 5.03 -11.78
CA GLY A 71 -1.70 5.55 -12.56
C GLY A 71 -3.08 5.18 -12.03
N ARG A 72 -3.21 4.91 -10.72
CA ARG A 72 -4.50 4.62 -10.11
C ARG A 72 -4.46 5.00 -8.63
N PRO A 73 -5.63 5.25 -8.00
CA PRO A 73 -5.66 5.61 -6.59
C PRO A 73 -5.05 4.51 -5.72
N VAL A 74 -4.32 4.93 -4.68
CA VAL A 74 -3.66 4.02 -3.75
C VAL A 74 -4.05 4.40 -2.33
N GLY A 75 -4.46 3.40 -1.55
CA GLY A 75 -4.67 3.55 -0.11
C GLY A 75 -3.65 2.70 0.63
N ILE A 76 -3.02 3.28 1.65
CA ILE A 76 -2.05 2.59 2.47
C ILE A 76 -2.61 2.42 3.88
N VAL A 77 -2.68 1.17 4.34
CA VAL A 77 -3.05 0.83 5.71
C VAL A 77 -1.77 0.46 6.44
N LEU A 78 -1.52 1.10 7.58
CA LEU A 78 -0.35 0.78 8.38
C LEU A 78 -0.67 -0.33 9.37
N VAL A 79 0.23 -1.28 9.50
CA VAL A 79 0.10 -2.37 10.49
C VAL A 79 -0.10 -1.79 11.89
N SER A 80 0.62 -0.72 12.22
CA SER A 80 0.55 -0.08 13.53
C SER A 80 -0.82 0.55 13.83
N GLY A 81 -1.63 0.80 12.81
CA GLY A 81 -2.97 1.34 12.98
C GLY A 81 -4.05 0.29 13.16
N LEU A 82 -3.71 -0.99 13.08
CA LEU A 82 -4.66 -2.09 13.20
C LEU A 82 -4.72 -2.58 14.62
N HIS A 83 -5.94 -2.83 15.11
CA HIS A 83 -6.15 -3.27 16.50
C HIS A 83 -7.23 -4.33 16.57
N GLY A 84 -7.08 -5.27 17.52
CA GLY A 84 -8.10 -6.24 17.87
C GLY A 84 -8.54 -7.11 16.70
N ASP A 85 -9.85 -7.24 16.53
CA ASP A 85 -10.45 -8.08 15.49
C ASP A 85 -10.20 -7.54 14.09
N ASP A 86 -10.09 -6.22 13.95
CA ASP A 86 -9.76 -5.62 12.66
C ASP A 86 -8.36 -6.05 12.20
N ALA A 87 -7.40 -6.08 13.12
CA ALA A 87 -6.06 -6.53 12.80
C ALA A 87 -6.08 -7.98 12.31
N LYS A 88 -6.82 -8.84 12.99
CA LYS A 88 -6.93 -10.24 12.60
C LYS A 88 -7.55 -10.41 11.22
N ARG A 89 -8.62 -9.67 10.93
CA ARG A 89 -9.29 -9.73 9.63
C ARG A 89 -8.38 -9.26 8.51
N VAL A 90 -7.74 -8.14 8.72
CA VAL A 90 -6.87 -7.56 7.69
C VAL A 90 -5.68 -8.49 7.43
N MET A 91 -5.04 -8.99 8.48
CA MET A 91 -3.90 -9.87 8.31
C MET A 91 -4.30 -11.20 7.66
N ALA A 92 -5.49 -11.71 7.95
CA ALA A 92 -5.97 -12.95 7.35
C ALA A 92 -6.27 -12.80 5.85
N SER A 93 -6.66 -11.61 5.40
CA SER A 93 -6.99 -11.34 4.01
C SER A 93 -5.81 -10.76 3.22
N ALA A 94 -4.72 -10.40 3.88
CA ALA A 94 -3.56 -9.82 3.23
C ALA A 94 -2.85 -10.86 2.35
N ARG A 95 -2.45 -10.44 1.17
CA ARG A 95 -1.73 -11.28 0.21
C ARG A 95 -0.28 -10.78 0.15
N PRO A 96 0.69 -11.58 0.62
CA PRO A 96 2.09 -11.15 0.61
C PRO A 96 2.56 -10.75 -0.79
N LEU A 97 3.42 -9.76 -0.82
CA LEU A 97 4.01 -9.27 -2.07
C LEU A 97 5.08 -10.20 -2.61
#